data_1c2a1734365bc98b2dbe6ffc08aa216e
#
_entry.id   1c2a1734365bc98b2dbe6ffc08aa216e
#
_cell.length_a   1.000
_cell.length_b   1.000
_cell.length_c   1.000
_cell.angle_alpha   90.00
_cell.angle_beta   90.00
_cell.angle_gamma   90.00
#
_symmetry.space_group_name_H-M   'P 1'
#
loop_
_entity.id
_entity.type
_entity.pdbx_description
1 polymer ?
#
loop_
_entity_poly.entity_id
_entity_poly.type
_entity_poly.pdbx_seq_one_letter_code
_entity_poly.pdbx_strand_id
1 'polypeptide(L)'
;MRLFIAEKPSVAKAIIAELGTVKRFNGYVECKGNICVTWCFGHLLEQAEPDYYLPEDVPTTPKGKKRWRMEDLPIFPDNWKLLPKNDKGVKNQLKIIKTLLSKADTVVNCGDPDREGQLLVDEILEFYRYRKPSLRFWASAQDSTSIKKALQSLKPNSQFKGMAQAALGRSRADWLIGMNLTRLFTLKHSTPSEKTLIAVGRVQTPTLALVAARDQLIKNFKPIPFYSFNAVITYEGINFSAQWEPKPDQQGLDAQKRLIDSSEAQKILSKLQSLGSGKVLSFTQLPKKALQPKPYSLADIQLDASNRYGFSAEETLNICQALYEKYKLASYPRSDCQYLPESQFSDAKAVLDAIAATNPNLAELVRQANPKIRSEAWNDKKISAHHGIIPTRQRAAVSELNPEEQKIYNLIAKRYICQFLPVHEYLETKEALQNT
;
A
#
# COMPACT_ATOMS: atom_id res chain seq x y z
N MET A 1 -27.90 -24.70 -2.86
CA MET A 1 -26.58 -24.49 -3.49
C MET A 1 -25.86 -23.35 -2.76
N ARG A 2 -24.57 -23.50 -2.47
CA ARG A 2 -23.73 -22.40 -1.93
C ARG A 2 -23.01 -21.70 -3.07
N LEU A 3 -23.14 -20.36 -3.14
CA LEU A 3 -22.56 -19.54 -4.20
C LEU A 3 -21.38 -18.73 -3.67
N PHE A 4 -20.20 -18.91 -4.24
CA PHE A 4 -19.01 -18.11 -4.00
C PHE A 4 -18.90 -17.04 -5.08
N ILE A 5 -18.81 -15.76 -4.68
CA ILE A 5 -18.63 -14.62 -5.60
C ILE A 5 -17.27 -14.01 -5.33
N ALA A 6 -16.33 -14.21 -6.24
CA ALA A 6 -14.98 -13.66 -6.16
C ALA A 6 -14.91 -12.27 -6.82
N GLU A 7 -14.00 -11.42 -6.36
CA GLU A 7 -13.76 -10.10 -6.94
C GLU A 7 -13.25 -10.17 -8.37
N LYS A 8 -12.45 -11.20 -8.67
CA LYS A 8 -11.77 -11.37 -9.96
C LYS A 8 -11.50 -12.84 -10.30
N PRO A 9 -11.26 -13.16 -11.58
CA PRO A 9 -11.06 -14.54 -12.03
C PRO A 9 -9.88 -15.26 -11.34
N SER A 10 -8.81 -14.55 -10.93
CA SER A 10 -7.65 -15.16 -10.26
C SER A 10 -8.02 -15.78 -8.92
N VAL A 11 -8.78 -15.04 -8.09
CA VAL A 11 -9.29 -15.52 -6.80
C VAL A 11 -10.24 -16.70 -7.01
N ALA A 12 -11.16 -16.59 -7.97
CA ALA A 12 -12.07 -17.69 -8.31
C ALA A 12 -11.30 -18.97 -8.69
N LYS A 13 -10.27 -18.86 -9.54
CA LYS A 13 -9.41 -20.00 -9.92
C LYS A 13 -8.75 -20.66 -8.70
N ALA A 14 -8.23 -19.86 -7.77
CA ALA A 14 -7.60 -20.37 -6.54
C ALA A 14 -8.61 -21.16 -5.68
N ILE A 15 -9.82 -20.62 -5.49
CA ILE A 15 -10.90 -21.29 -4.74
C ILE A 15 -11.35 -22.57 -5.45
N ILE A 16 -11.57 -22.54 -6.77
CA ILE A 16 -12.00 -23.69 -7.58
C ILE A 16 -10.97 -24.83 -7.51
N ALA A 17 -9.68 -24.50 -7.50
CA ALA A 17 -8.61 -25.50 -7.40
C ALA A 17 -8.73 -26.35 -6.12
N GLU A 18 -9.16 -25.75 -5.02
CA GLU A 18 -9.32 -26.44 -3.73
C GLU A 18 -10.68 -27.15 -3.59
N LEU A 19 -11.74 -26.62 -4.21
CA LEU A 19 -13.08 -27.21 -4.14
C LEU A 19 -13.29 -28.37 -5.12
N GLY A 20 -12.49 -28.44 -6.18
CA GLY A 20 -12.60 -29.43 -7.24
C GLY A 20 -13.73 -29.13 -8.23
N THR A 21 -13.37 -29.06 -9.51
CA THR A 21 -14.30 -28.78 -10.62
C THR A 21 -15.19 -29.97 -10.91
N VAL A 22 -16.49 -29.73 -11.08
CA VAL A 22 -17.46 -30.68 -11.66
C VAL A 22 -17.75 -30.30 -13.12
N LYS A 23 -18.16 -29.01 -13.37
CA LYS A 23 -18.47 -28.52 -14.70
C LYS A 23 -18.13 -27.05 -14.86
N ARG A 24 -17.61 -26.69 -16.03
CA ARG A 24 -17.28 -25.30 -16.37
C ARG A 24 -18.34 -24.72 -17.29
N PHE A 25 -18.71 -23.47 -17.00
CA PHE A 25 -19.63 -22.67 -17.82
C PHE A 25 -19.01 -21.31 -18.11
N ASN A 26 -19.63 -20.57 -19.01
CA ASN A 26 -19.25 -19.19 -19.21
C ASN A 26 -19.63 -18.36 -17.97
N GLY A 27 -18.65 -17.74 -17.31
CA GLY A 27 -18.83 -16.88 -16.15
C GLY A 27 -18.97 -17.57 -14.78
N TYR A 28 -19.01 -18.90 -14.70
CA TYR A 28 -19.02 -19.64 -13.43
C TYR A 28 -18.54 -21.09 -13.56
N VAL A 29 -18.28 -21.74 -12.44
CA VAL A 29 -17.89 -23.14 -12.36
C VAL A 29 -18.68 -23.83 -11.27
N GLU A 30 -19.24 -25.00 -11.58
CA GLU A 30 -19.80 -25.92 -10.61
C GLU A 30 -18.70 -26.76 -9.98
N CYS A 31 -18.68 -26.79 -8.66
CA CYS A 31 -17.71 -27.52 -7.85
C CYS A 31 -18.39 -28.62 -7.03
N LYS A 32 -17.58 -29.53 -6.45
CA LYS A 32 -18.09 -30.60 -5.57
C LYS A 32 -18.86 -29.99 -4.37
N GLY A 33 -19.80 -30.77 -3.80
CA GLY A 33 -20.55 -30.37 -2.61
C GLY A 33 -21.65 -29.33 -2.86
N ASN A 34 -22.27 -29.34 -4.06
CA ASN A 34 -23.34 -28.40 -4.42
C ASN A 34 -22.92 -26.93 -4.30
N ILE A 35 -21.70 -26.63 -4.78
CA ILE A 35 -21.07 -25.32 -4.75
C ILE A 35 -20.95 -24.76 -6.15
N CYS A 36 -21.24 -23.47 -6.34
CA CYS A 36 -20.90 -22.71 -7.54
C CYS A 36 -19.92 -21.60 -7.19
N VAL A 37 -18.95 -21.37 -8.05
CA VAL A 37 -18.01 -20.26 -7.96
C VAL A 37 -18.14 -19.38 -9.19
N THR A 38 -18.42 -18.10 -8.98
CA THR A 38 -18.47 -17.07 -10.01
C THR A 38 -17.56 -15.91 -9.62
N TRP A 39 -17.40 -14.93 -10.49
CA TRP A 39 -16.46 -13.82 -10.26
C TRP A 39 -16.95 -12.53 -10.88
N CYS A 40 -16.43 -11.44 -10.38
CA CYS A 40 -16.54 -10.11 -10.95
C CYS A 40 -15.28 -9.76 -11.76
N PHE A 41 -15.26 -8.57 -12.33
CA PHE A 41 -14.11 -7.94 -13.01
C PHE A 41 -13.79 -6.60 -12.34
N GLY A 42 -13.66 -6.60 -11.00
CA GLY A 42 -13.78 -5.42 -10.18
C GLY A 42 -15.25 -5.01 -10.02
N HIS A 43 -15.53 -3.76 -9.65
CA HIS A 43 -16.91 -3.27 -9.53
C HIS A 43 -17.69 -3.41 -10.84
N LEU A 44 -18.79 -4.15 -10.81
CA LEU A 44 -19.73 -4.31 -11.92
C LEU A 44 -20.79 -3.21 -11.93
N LEU A 45 -20.98 -2.54 -10.81
CA LEU A 45 -21.89 -1.42 -10.61
C LEU A 45 -21.09 -0.12 -10.45
N GLU A 46 -21.75 1.00 -10.71
CA GLU A 46 -21.21 2.34 -10.54
C GLU A 46 -22.30 3.29 -10.03
N GLN A 47 -21.88 4.34 -9.32
CA GLN A 47 -22.81 5.41 -8.92
C GLN A 47 -23.32 6.13 -10.18
N ALA A 48 -24.62 6.42 -10.22
CA ALA A 48 -25.19 7.17 -11.33
C ALA A 48 -24.50 8.52 -11.50
N GLU A 49 -24.32 8.94 -12.76
CA GLU A 49 -23.75 10.25 -13.07
C GLU A 49 -24.68 11.39 -12.60
N PRO A 50 -24.15 12.59 -12.38
CA PRO A 50 -24.95 13.75 -11.96
C PRO A 50 -26.17 14.04 -12.84
N ASP A 51 -26.08 13.76 -14.14
CA ASP A 51 -27.19 13.94 -15.10
C ASP A 51 -28.43 13.17 -14.69
N TYR A 52 -28.30 12.07 -13.96
CA TYR A 52 -29.41 11.28 -13.45
C TYR A 52 -30.25 12.03 -12.40
N TYR A 53 -29.62 12.92 -11.66
CA TYR A 53 -30.26 13.66 -10.55
C TYR A 53 -30.74 15.06 -10.93
N LEU A 54 -30.46 15.50 -12.14
CA LEU A 54 -30.91 16.80 -12.65
C LEU A 54 -32.29 16.72 -13.28
N PRO A 55 -33.07 17.82 -13.27
CA PRO A 55 -34.36 17.90 -13.93
C PRO A 55 -34.30 17.55 -15.43
N GLU A 56 -35.39 17.05 -15.98
CA GLU A 56 -35.44 16.61 -17.39
C GLU A 56 -35.33 17.76 -18.40
N ASP A 57 -35.75 18.96 -18.02
CA ASP A 57 -35.71 20.19 -18.82
C ASP A 57 -34.33 20.80 -19.01
N VAL A 58 -33.31 20.26 -18.32
CA VAL A 58 -31.91 20.70 -18.51
C VAL A 58 -31.46 20.42 -19.95
N PRO A 59 -31.01 21.46 -20.72
CA PRO A 59 -30.59 21.30 -22.10
C PRO A 59 -29.46 20.26 -22.25
N THR A 60 -29.54 19.46 -23.32
CA THR A 60 -28.54 18.43 -23.61
C THR A 60 -27.52 18.91 -24.66
N THR A 61 -26.35 18.27 -24.61
CA THR A 61 -25.35 18.37 -25.66
C THR A 61 -25.72 17.49 -26.86
N PRO A 62 -25.09 17.63 -28.05
CA PRO A 62 -25.29 16.71 -29.17
C PRO A 62 -25.02 15.23 -28.86
N LYS A 63 -24.25 14.97 -27.79
CA LYS A 63 -23.95 13.60 -27.29
C LYS A 63 -24.99 13.09 -26.27
N GLY A 64 -26.09 13.80 -26.05
CA GLY A 64 -27.17 13.43 -25.13
C GLY A 64 -26.81 13.61 -23.62
N LYS A 65 -25.71 14.27 -23.28
CA LYS A 65 -25.36 14.60 -21.88
C LYS A 65 -25.94 15.97 -21.52
N LYS A 66 -26.45 16.14 -20.30
CA LYS A 66 -26.94 17.42 -19.80
C LYS A 66 -25.82 18.45 -19.77
N ARG A 67 -26.14 19.70 -20.18
CA ARG A 67 -25.19 20.80 -20.11
C ARG A 67 -24.95 21.19 -18.66
N TRP A 68 -23.71 21.48 -18.32
CA TRP A 68 -23.37 21.96 -16.99
C TRP A 68 -23.79 23.41 -16.84
N ARG A 69 -24.47 23.74 -15.74
CA ARG A 69 -24.94 25.08 -15.40
C ARG A 69 -24.62 25.37 -13.93
N MET A 70 -24.34 26.64 -13.60
CA MET A 70 -24.05 27.06 -12.22
C MET A 70 -25.27 26.89 -11.31
N GLU A 71 -26.49 27.12 -11.85
CA GLU A 71 -27.75 27.01 -11.13
C GLU A 71 -28.10 25.59 -10.68
N ASP A 72 -27.49 24.57 -11.31
CA ASP A 72 -27.68 23.17 -10.93
C ASP A 72 -26.81 22.74 -9.76
N LEU A 73 -25.87 23.59 -9.33
CA LEU A 73 -24.93 23.28 -8.29
C LEU A 73 -25.32 23.83 -6.92
N PRO A 74 -25.10 23.11 -5.83
CA PRO A 74 -24.53 21.76 -5.76
C PRO A 74 -25.55 20.65 -6.00
N ILE A 75 -25.12 19.56 -6.65
CA ILE A 75 -25.96 18.37 -6.89
C ILE A 75 -25.81 17.43 -5.70
N PHE A 76 -26.88 17.22 -4.94
CA PHE A 76 -26.94 16.29 -3.82
C PHE A 76 -27.99 15.20 -4.12
N PRO A 77 -27.59 13.93 -4.31
CA PRO A 77 -28.56 12.86 -4.51
C PRO A 77 -29.37 12.59 -3.24
N ASP A 78 -30.69 12.77 -3.26
CA ASP A 78 -31.58 12.33 -2.18
C ASP A 78 -31.58 10.81 -2.05
N ASN A 79 -31.60 10.12 -3.18
CA ASN A 79 -31.55 8.67 -3.29
C ASN A 79 -30.43 8.24 -4.23
N TRP A 80 -29.38 7.68 -3.65
CA TRP A 80 -28.24 7.17 -4.42
C TRP A 80 -28.63 5.98 -5.30
N LYS A 81 -28.29 6.06 -6.58
CA LYS A 81 -28.53 5.00 -7.56
C LYS A 81 -27.25 4.33 -7.98
N LEU A 82 -27.23 2.99 -7.88
CA LEU A 82 -26.23 2.15 -8.50
C LEU A 82 -26.75 1.66 -9.84
N LEU A 83 -25.94 1.75 -10.88
CA LEU A 83 -26.26 1.33 -12.24
C LEU A 83 -25.20 0.31 -12.71
N PRO A 84 -25.59 -0.67 -13.52
CA PRO A 84 -24.61 -1.52 -14.20
C PRO A 84 -23.69 -0.69 -15.09
N LYS A 85 -22.38 -0.91 -15.01
CA LYS A 85 -21.43 -0.28 -15.92
C LYS A 85 -21.81 -0.55 -17.37
N ASN A 86 -21.59 0.42 -18.24
CA ASN A 86 -21.99 0.32 -19.64
C ASN A 86 -20.97 -0.50 -20.47
N ASP A 87 -20.78 -1.75 -20.05
CA ASP A 87 -19.95 -2.75 -20.71
C ASP A 87 -20.76 -4.03 -20.96
N LYS A 88 -20.61 -4.62 -22.14
CA LYS A 88 -21.35 -5.84 -22.54
C LYS A 88 -20.99 -7.05 -21.69
N GLY A 89 -19.70 -7.22 -21.37
CA GLY A 89 -19.20 -8.30 -20.52
C GLY A 89 -19.72 -8.19 -19.10
N VAL A 90 -19.69 -6.97 -18.53
CA VAL A 90 -20.21 -6.67 -17.21
C VAL A 90 -21.72 -6.96 -17.13
N LYS A 91 -22.50 -6.48 -18.11
CA LYS A 91 -23.96 -6.74 -18.16
C LYS A 91 -24.28 -8.23 -18.26
N ASN A 92 -23.48 -8.97 -19.03
CA ASN A 92 -23.63 -10.43 -19.14
C ASN A 92 -23.30 -11.12 -17.80
N GLN A 93 -22.18 -10.76 -17.17
CA GLN A 93 -21.77 -11.32 -15.88
C GLN A 93 -22.80 -11.04 -14.77
N LEU A 94 -23.36 -9.86 -14.73
CA LEU A 94 -24.46 -9.51 -13.81
C LEU A 94 -25.70 -10.39 -14.02
N LYS A 95 -26.07 -10.70 -15.27
CA LYS A 95 -27.16 -11.64 -15.57
C LYS A 95 -26.88 -13.04 -15.04
N ILE A 96 -25.64 -13.53 -15.22
CA ILE A 96 -25.20 -14.83 -14.70
C ILE A 96 -25.28 -14.85 -13.17
N ILE A 97 -24.73 -13.83 -12.50
CA ILE A 97 -24.77 -13.71 -11.03
C ILE A 97 -26.23 -13.66 -10.54
N LYS A 98 -27.13 -12.90 -11.21
CA LYS A 98 -28.55 -12.84 -10.88
C LYS A 98 -29.20 -14.23 -10.90
N THR A 99 -28.94 -15.01 -11.97
CA THR A 99 -29.46 -16.37 -12.12
C THR A 99 -28.91 -17.31 -11.04
N LEU A 100 -27.65 -17.17 -10.66
CA LEU A 100 -27.04 -17.99 -9.59
C LEU A 100 -27.58 -17.58 -8.21
N LEU A 101 -27.78 -16.30 -7.95
CA LEU A 101 -28.35 -15.80 -6.70
C LEU A 101 -29.78 -16.33 -6.45
N SER A 102 -30.61 -16.47 -7.49
CA SER A 102 -31.96 -17.02 -7.34
C SER A 102 -31.97 -18.47 -6.85
N LYS A 103 -30.91 -19.25 -7.21
CA LYS A 103 -30.73 -20.67 -6.84
C LYS A 103 -29.91 -20.85 -5.55
N ALA A 104 -29.25 -19.80 -5.05
CA ALA A 104 -28.38 -19.88 -3.90
C ALA A 104 -29.17 -19.88 -2.60
N ASP A 105 -28.79 -20.75 -1.66
CA ASP A 105 -29.30 -20.76 -0.29
C ASP A 105 -28.38 -19.94 0.63
N THR A 106 -27.09 -19.92 0.30
CA THR A 106 -26.06 -19.14 1.01
C THR A 106 -25.09 -18.56 -0.01
N VAL A 107 -24.70 -17.30 0.18
CA VAL A 107 -23.65 -16.65 -0.61
C VAL A 107 -22.38 -16.50 0.23
N VAL A 108 -21.23 -16.69 -0.39
CA VAL A 108 -19.93 -16.42 0.21
C VAL A 108 -19.29 -15.27 -0.56
N ASN A 109 -19.11 -14.14 0.13
CA ASN A 109 -18.38 -12.99 -0.39
C ASN A 109 -16.87 -13.30 -0.37
N CYS A 110 -16.27 -13.39 -1.54
CA CYS A 110 -14.84 -13.68 -1.77
C CYS A 110 -14.15 -12.49 -2.47
N GLY A 111 -14.51 -11.27 -2.10
CA GLY A 111 -13.74 -10.07 -2.43
C GLY A 111 -12.35 -10.11 -1.79
N ASP A 112 -11.44 -9.30 -2.27
CA ASP A 112 -10.11 -9.15 -1.67
C ASP A 112 -10.26 -8.75 -0.17
N PRO A 113 -9.25 -9.02 0.66
CA PRO A 113 -9.35 -8.80 2.10
C PRO A 113 -9.21 -7.31 2.48
N ASP A 114 -10.02 -6.45 1.85
CA ASP A 114 -10.09 -5.02 2.12
C ASP A 114 -11.54 -4.50 2.06
N ARG A 115 -11.71 -3.22 2.34
CA ARG A 115 -13.03 -2.58 2.36
C ARG A 115 -13.68 -2.45 0.98
N GLU A 116 -12.87 -2.29 -0.08
CA GLU A 116 -13.37 -2.20 -1.46
C GLU A 116 -13.83 -3.58 -1.94
N GLY A 117 -13.04 -4.65 -1.69
CA GLY A 117 -13.43 -6.03 -1.98
C GLY A 117 -14.64 -6.48 -1.18
N GLN A 118 -14.82 -5.98 0.07
CA GLN A 118 -16.04 -6.22 0.83
C GLN A 118 -17.25 -5.57 0.15
N LEU A 119 -17.15 -4.27 -0.20
CA LEU A 119 -18.23 -3.52 -0.82
C LEU A 119 -18.63 -4.08 -2.18
N LEU A 120 -17.65 -4.45 -3.00
CA LEU A 120 -17.85 -4.90 -4.37
C LEU A 120 -18.87 -6.05 -4.49
N VAL A 121 -18.83 -7.01 -3.59
CA VAL A 121 -19.81 -8.12 -3.57
C VAL A 121 -21.09 -7.70 -2.86
N ASP A 122 -20.98 -6.96 -1.74
CA ASP A 122 -22.15 -6.52 -0.98
C ASP A 122 -23.08 -5.61 -1.79
N GLU A 123 -22.53 -4.73 -2.64
CA GLU A 123 -23.35 -3.88 -3.53
C GLU A 123 -24.15 -4.69 -4.55
N ILE A 124 -23.61 -5.82 -5.03
CA ILE A 124 -24.34 -6.74 -5.92
C ILE A 124 -25.47 -7.44 -5.18
N LEU A 125 -25.22 -7.90 -3.94
CA LEU A 125 -26.23 -8.51 -3.10
C LEU A 125 -27.38 -7.53 -2.80
N GLU A 126 -27.04 -6.28 -2.49
CA GLU A 126 -28.02 -5.21 -2.27
C GLU A 126 -28.78 -4.84 -3.55
N PHE A 127 -28.09 -4.72 -4.68
CA PHE A 127 -28.68 -4.40 -5.99
C PHE A 127 -29.75 -5.44 -6.41
N TYR A 128 -29.48 -6.76 -6.15
CA TYR A 128 -30.44 -7.82 -6.41
C TYR A 128 -31.33 -8.16 -5.21
N ARG A 129 -31.27 -7.39 -4.13
CA ARG A 129 -32.08 -7.57 -2.91
C ARG A 129 -31.96 -8.99 -2.34
N TYR A 130 -30.77 -9.57 -2.33
CA TYR A 130 -30.51 -10.86 -1.73
C TYR A 130 -30.59 -10.76 -0.21
N ARG A 131 -31.46 -11.57 0.43
CA ARG A 131 -31.74 -11.51 1.88
C ARG A 131 -31.48 -12.80 2.62
N LYS A 132 -31.02 -13.83 1.91
CA LYS A 132 -30.62 -15.11 2.52
C LYS A 132 -29.24 -14.99 3.17
N PRO A 133 -28.82 -16.02 3.97
CA PRO A 133 -27.53 -15.98 4.66
C PRO A 133 -26.34 -15.69 3.76
N SER A 134 -25.43 -14.85 4.24
CA SER A 134 -24.16 -14.55 3.57
C SER A 134 -22.99 -14.72 4.52
N LEU A 135 -21.91 -15.29 4.00
CA LEU A 135 -20.65 -15.55 4.69
C LEU A 135 -19.54 -14.76 4.01
N ARG A 136 -18.44 -14.60 4.72
CA ARG A 136 -17.20 -13.94 4.22
C ARG A 136 -16.06 -14.95 4.21
N PHE A 137 -15.46 -15.08 3.05
CA PHE A 137 -14.17 -15.74 2.83
C PHE A 137 -13.05 -14.71 2.94
N TRP A 138 -12.06 -14.96 3.80
CA TRP A 138 -10.97 -14.02 4.07
C TRP A 138 -9.63 -14.71 3.88
N ALA A 139 -8.91 -14.42 2.80
CA ALA A 139 -7.59 -14.96 2.51
C ALA A 139 -6.61 -13.83 2.19
N SER A 140 -5.55 -13.72 2.97
CA SER A 140 -4.48 -12.73 2.75
C SER A 140 -3.43 -13.19 1.73
N ALA A 141 -3.51 -14.45 1.26
CA ALA A 141 -2.68 -14.98 0.20
C ALA A 141 -3.46 -16.00 -0.64
N GLN A 142 -3.02 -16.25 -1.88
CA GLN A 142 -3.72 -17.14 -2.83
C GLN A 142 -3.05 -18.51 -2.99
N ASP A 143 -2.09 -18.86 -2.14
CA ASP A 143 -1.54 -20.21 -2.11
C ASP A 143 -2.54 -21.23 -1.54
N SER A 144 -2.37 -22.51 -1.91
CA SER A 144 -3.29 -23.61 -1.53
C SER A 144 -3.56 -23.67 -0.03
N THR A 145 -2.53 -23.48 0.82
CA THR A 145 -2.67 -23.56 2.27
C THR A 145 -3.55 -22.42 2.82
N SER A 146 -3.31 -21.21 2.35
CA SER A 146 -4.08 -20.01 2.75
C SER A 146 -5.54 -20.12 2.32
N ILE A 147 -5.80 -20.58 1.09
CA ILE A 147 -7.16 -20.80 0.58
C ILE A 147 -7.90 -21.87 1.41
N LYS A 148 -7.26 -23.03 1.70
CA LYS A 148 -7.85 -24.08 2.54
C LYS A 148 -8.22 -23.59 3.93
N LYS A 149 -7.30 -22.88 4.60
CA LYS A 149 -7.57 -22.26 5.91
C LYS A 149 -8.76 -21.31 5.86
N ALA A 150 -8.83 -20.45 4.84
CA ALA A 150 -9.92 -19.51 4.68
C ALA A 150 -11.28 -20.18 4.38
N LEU A 151 -11.29 -21.25 3.59
CA LEU A 151 -12.49 -22.06 3.34
C LEU A 151 -13.04 -22.75 4.60
N GLN A 152 -12.15 -23.13 5.52
CA GLN A 152 -12.52 -23.74 6.80
C GLN A 152 -12.97 -22.72 7.86
N SER A 153 -12.65 -21.43 7.68
CA SER A 153 -12.88 -20.36 8.67
C SER A 153 -13.81 -19.26 8.15
N LEU A 154 -14.83 -19.63 7.36
CA LEU A 154 -15.85 -18.69 6.89
C LEU A 154 -16.56 -18.02 8.07
N LYS A 155 -16.73 -16.70 7.99
CA LYS A 155 -17.38 -15.88 9.03
C LYS A 155 -18.70 -15.31 8.52
N PRO A 156 -19.65 -14.96 9.39
CA PRO A 156 -20.84 -14.21 8.98
C PRO A 156 -20.44 -12.89 8.27
N ASN A 157 -21.00 -12.64 7.09
CA ASN A 157 -20.68 -11.43 6.31
C ASN A 157 -21.08 -10.14 7.05
N SER A 158 -22.07 -10.23 7.94
CA SER A 158 -22.51 -9.10 8.78
C SER A 158 -21.42 -8.52 9.69
N GLN A 159 -20.41 -9.31 10.06
CA GLN A 159 -19.27 -8.83 10.85
C GLN A 159 -18.41 -7.81 10.09
N PHE A 160 -18.50 -7.76 8.77
CA PHE A 160 -17.73 -6.89 7.88
C PHE A 160 -18.54 -5.69 7.35
N LYS A 161 -19.78 -5.52 7.82
CA LYS A 161 -20.67 -4.42 7.37
C LYS A 161 -20.03 -3.05 7.53
N GLY A 162 -19.29 -2.79 8.60
CA GLY A 162 -18.59 -1.52 8.82
C GLY A 162 -17.55 -1.21 7.73
N MET A 163 -16.87 -2.24 7.20
CA MET A 163 -15.92 -2.08 6.10
C MET A 163 -16.62 -1.68 4.80
N ALA A 164 -17.73 -2.36 4.46
CA ALA A 164 -18.53 -2.00 3.29
C ALA A 164 -19.08 -0.58 3.39
N GLN A 165 -19.57 -0.18 4.57
CA GLN A 165 -20.07 1.18 4.82
C GLN A 165 -18.96 2.24 4.70
N ALA A 166 -17.75 1.95 5.17
CA ALA A 166 -16.60 2.85 5.02
C ALA A 166 -16.22 3.06 3.55
N ALA A 167 -16.19 1.98 2.74
CA ALA A 167 -15.93 2.07 1.30
C ALA A 167 -17.05 2.85 0.58
N LEU A 168 -18.31 2.57 0.90
CA LEU A 168 -19.46 3.26 0.33
C LEU A 168 -19.45 4.76 0.68
N GLY A 169 -19.18 5.10 1.96
CA GLY A 169 -19.07 6.49 2.41
C GLY A 169 -17.98 7.25 1.66
N ARG A 170 -16.82 6.61 1.47
CA ARG A 170 -15.73 7.15 0.66
C ARG A 170 -16.14 7.36 -0.79
N SER A 171 -16.75 6.38 -1.43
CA SER A 171 -17.21 6.48 -2.82
C SER A 171 -18.19 7.64 -3.03
N ARG A 172 -19.16 7.83 -2.10
CA ARG A 172 -20.11 8.94 -2.13
C ARG A 172 -19.47 10.30 -1.89
N ALA A 173 -18.52 10.38 -0.93
CA ALA A 173 -17.77 11.61 -0.68
C ALA A 173 -16.91 12.01 -1.89
N ASP A 174 -16.23 11.04 -2.52
CA ASP A 174 -15.45 11.27 -3.74
C ASP A 174 -16.37 11.74 -4.90
N TRP A 175 -17.56 11.17 -5.03
CA TRP A 175 -18.55 11.62 -6.01
C TRP A 175 -19.02 13.05 -5.72
N LEU A 176 -19.45 13.35 -4.48
CA LEU A 176 -19.96 14.68 -4.12
C LEU A 176 -18.93 15.78 -4.37
N ILE A 177 -17.70 15.58 -3.89
CA ILE A 177 -16.61 16.54 -4.06
C ILE A 177 -16.18 16.61 -5.54
N GLY A 178 -15.87 15.46 -6.13
CA GLY A 178 -15.34 15.38 -7.48
C GLY A 178 -16.32 15.92 -8.53
N MET A 179 -17.56 15.49 -8.49
CA MET A 179 -18.55 15.88 -9.50
C MET A 179 -18.99 17.34 -9.39
N ASN A 180 -19.21 17.84 -8.17
CA ASN A 180 -19.64 19.22 -7.96
C ASN A 180 -18.49 20.22 -8.18
N LEU A 181 -17.33 19.99 -7.56
CA LEU A 181 -16.23 20.95 -7.69
C LEU A 181 -15.61 20.96 -9.09
N THR A 182 -15.53 19.81 -9.77
CA THR A 182 -15.09 19.76 -11.17
C THR A 182 -16.00 20.63 -12.05
N ARG A 183 -17.33 20.53 -11.89
CA ARG A 183 -18.27 21.38 -12.63
C ARG A 183 -18.12 22.85 -12.27
N LEU A 184 -18.11 23.15 -10.97
CA LEU A 184 -18.01 24.51 -10.45
C LEU A 184 -16.75 25.22 -11.01
N PHE A 185 -15.58 24.62 -10.83
CA PHE A 185 -14.33 25.24 -11.27
C PHE A 185 -14.23 25.31 -12.79
N THR A 186 -14.68 24.27 -13.50
CA THR A 186 -14.73 24.30 -14.96
C THR A 186 -15.62 25.43 -15.47
N LEU A 187 -16.85 25.57 -14.95
CA LEU A 187 -17.76 26.64 -15.35
C LEU A 187 -17.25 28.05 -15.00
N LYS A 188 -16.59 28.19 -13.84
CA LYS A 188 -16.07 29.47 -13.36
C LYS A 188 -14.86 29.95 -14.16
N HIS A 189 -14.02 29.04 -14.64
CA HIS A 189 -12.73 29.37 -15.25
C HIS A 189 -12.67 29.07 -16.76
N SER A 190 -13.67 28.40 -17.35
CA SER A 190 -13.74 28.22 -18.80
C SER A 190 -14.23 29.48 -19.49
N THR A 191 -13.59 29.84 -20.58
CA THR A 191 -14.05 30.89 -21.48
C THR A 191 -14.72 30.29 -22.72
N PRO A 192 -15.53 31.03 -23.48
CA PRO A 192 -16.07 30.54 -24.75
C PRO A 192 -15.06 30.06 -25.77
N SER A 193 -13.85 30.65 -25.72
CA SER A 193 -12.71 30.33 -26.60
C SER A 193 -11.83 29.18 -26.06
N GLU A 194 -11.81 28.97 -24.73
CA GLU A 194 -10.94 27.97 -24.10
C GLU A 194 -11.74 27.14 -23.10
N LYS A 195 -12.15 25.94 -23.55
CA LYS A 195 -12.88 24.98 -22.74
C LYS A 195 -11.93 24.00 -22.08
N THR A 196 -11.32 24.41 -20.97
CA THR A 196 -10.44 23.54 -20.21
C THR A 196 -11.21 22.86 -19.07
N LEU A 197 -11.21 21.53 -19.05
CA LEU A 197 -11.76 20.77 -17.93
C LEU A 197 -10.84 20.90 -16.71
N ILE A 198 -11.36 21.50 -15.63
CA ILE A 198 -10.64 21.61 -14.36
C ILE A 198 -11.13 20.50 -13.43
N ALA A 199 -10.45 19.37 -13.51
CA ALA A 199 -10.79 18.21 -12.67
C ALA A 199 -10.36 18.44 -11.22
N VAL A 200 -11.31 18.21 -10.30
CA VAL A 200 -11.10 18.27 -8.85
C VAL A 200 -11.34 16.89 -8.26
N GLY A 201 -10.44 16.44 -7.40
CA GLY A 201 -10.59 15.16 -6.75
C GLY A 201 -9.81 15.11 -5.43
N ARG A 202 -10.29 14.29 -4.51
CA ARG A 202 -9.76 14.14 -3.15
C ARG A 202 -8.28 13.73 -3.12
N VAL A 203 -7.79 13.00 -4.09
CA VAL A 203 -6.40 12.56 -4.17
C VAL A 203 -5.61 13.44 -5.15
N GLN A 204 -6.10 13.61 -6.36
CA GLN A 204 -5.36 14.32 -7.42
C GLN A 204 -5.10 15.79 -7.10
N THR A 205 -6.07 16.51 -6.52
CA THR A 205 -5.93 17.95 -6.23
C THR A 205 -4.90 18.22 -5.13
N PRO A 206 -4.94 17.54 -3.96
CA PRO A 206 -3.87 17.69 -2.96
C PRO A 206 -2.50 17.26 -3.46
N THR A 207 -2.43 16.19 -4.28
CA THR A 207 -1.16 15.75 -4.87
C THR A 207 -0.59 16.82 -5.80
N LEU A 208 -1.42 17.39 -6.67
CA LEU A 208 -1.00 18.52 -7.54
C LEU A 208 -0.55 19.72 -6.70
N ALA A 209 -1.26 20.04 -5.63
CA ALA A 209 -0.88 21.15 -4.74
C ALA A 209 0.50 20.93 -4.09
N LEU A 210 0.81 19.70 -3.66
CA LEU A 210 2.13 19.36 -3.11
C LEU A 210 3.23 19.51 -4.17
N VAL A 211 2.99 19.03 -5.41
CA VAL A 211 3.94 19.17 -6.52
C VAL A 211 4.15 20.64 -6.85
N ALA A 212 3.07 21.41 -7.00
CA ALA A 212 3.15 22.83 -7.30
C ALA A 212 3.88 23.63 -6.19
N ALA A 213 3.61 23.32 -4.93
CA ALA A 213 4.30 23.92 -3.80
C ALA A 213 5.81 23.60 -3.85
N ARG A 214 6.17 22.35 -4.15
CA ARG A 214 7.58 21.95 -4.30
C ARG A 214 8.26 22.66 -5.46
N ASP A 215 7.59 22.78 -6.59
CA ASP A 215 8.10 23.54 -7.75
C ASP A 215 8.34 25.00 -7.38
N GLN A 216 7.45 25.63 -6.63
CA GLN A 216 7.64 27.02 -6.16
C GLN A 216 8.85 27.12 -5.23
N LEU A 217 9.03 26.17 -4.31
CA LEU A 217 10.22 26.13 -3.44
C LEU A 217 11.51 26.01 -4.25
N ILE A 218 11.51 25.16 -5.29
CA ILE A 218 12.68 24.98 -6.17
C ILE A 218 12.94 26.25 -7.00
N LYS A 219 11.90 26.85 -7.61
CA LYS A 219 12.04 28.08 -8.41
C LYS A 219 12.52 29.26 -7.57
N ASN A 220 12.11 29.36 -6.31
CA ASN A 220 12.48 30.42 -5.39
C ASN A 220 13.70 30.07 -4.52
N PHE A 221 14.33 28.93 -4.77
CA PHE A 221 15.49 28.50 -4.01
C PHE A 221 16.66 29.46 -4.17
N LYS A 222 17.13 29.99 -3.05
CA LYS A 222 18.35 30.80 -2.99
C LYS A 222 19.38 30.01 -2.21
N PRO A 223 20.51 29.62 -2.83
CA PRO A 223 21.57 28.93 -2.11
C PRO A 223 22.15 29.83 -1.04
N ILE A 224 22.25 29.33 0.17
CA ILE A 224 22.93 29.99 1.29
C ILE A 224 24.15 29.16 1.61
N PRO A 225 25.38 29.70 1.45
CA PRO A 225 26.58 28.98 1.85
C PRO A 225 26.59 28.82 3.36
N PHE A 226 27.05 27.66 3.81
CA PHE A 226 27.27 27.39 5.23
C PHE A 226 28.62 26.72 5.42
N TYR A 227 29.15 26.83 6.62
CA TYR A 227 30.47 26.35 6.97
C TYR A 227 30.39 25.27 8.02
N SER A 228 31.17 24.22 7.86
CA SER A 228 31.39 23.17 8.86
C SER A 228 32.87 22.85 8.93
N PHE A 229 33.34 22.44 10.09
CA PHE A 229 34.77 22.13 10.29
C PHE A 229 34.91 20.69 10.78
N ASN A 230 35.85 19.98 10.18
CA ASN A 230 36.27 18.67 10.63
C ASN A 230 37.76 18.74 11.00
N ALA A 231 38.07 18.43 12.23
CA ALA A 231 39.43 18.28 12.70
C ALA A 231 39.91 16.84 12.50
N VAL A 232 41.05 16.65 11.89
CA VAL A 232 41.76 15.35 11.88
C VAL A 232 42.68 15.33 13.09
N ILE A 233 42.44 14.40 13.98
CA ILE A 233 43.13 14.27 15.25
C ILE A 233 43.96 13.00 15.18
N THR A 234 45.22 13.09 15.58
CA THR A 234 46.13 11.94 15.66
C THR A 234 46.38 11.63 17.14
N TYR A 235 46.12 10.40 17.54
CA TYR A 235 46.44 9.88 18.86
C TYR A 235 47.06 8.48 18.73
N GLU A 236 48.24 8.27 19.29
CA GLU A 236 49.00 7.02 19.23
C GLU A 236 49.13 6.42 17.80
N GLY A 237 49.27 7.31 16.79
CA GLY A 237 49.40 6.92 15.37
C GLY A 237 48.08 6.59 14.68
N ILE A 238 46.95 6.70 15.36
CA ILE A 238 45.60 6.52 14.79
C ILE A 238 44.99 7.87 14.48
N ASN A 239 44.53 8.02 13.24
CA ASN A 239 43.82 9.23 12.81
C ASN A 239 42.31 9.03 12.92
N PHE A 240 41.60 9.98 13.51
CA PHE A 240 40.15 10.05 13.51
C PHE A 240 39.66 11.46 13.26
N SER A 241 38.42 11.61 12.83
CA SER A 241 37.81 12.89 12.50
C SER A 241 36.82 13.31 13.59
N ALA A 242 36.92 14.55 14.04
CA ALA A 242 35.95 15.18 14.94
C ALA A 242 35.29 16.35 14.23
N GLN A 243 33.96 16.40 14.28
CA GLN A 243 33.17 17.49 13.72
C GLN A 243 33.02 18.59 14.76
N TRP A 244 33.25 19.85 14.33
CA TRP A 244 32.97 21.01 15.18
C TRP A 244 31.44 21.14 15.37
N GLU A 245 31.03 21.32 16.61
CA GLU A 245 29.66 21.64 16.98
C GLU A 245 29.55 23.08 17.48
N PRO A 246 28.58 23.88 16.97
CA PRO A 246 28.37 25.25 17.43
C PRO A 246 27.87 25.27 18.88
N LYS A 247 28.35 26.22 19.65
CA LYS A 247 27.82 26.50 21.00
C LYS A 247 26.39 27.04 20.90
N PRO A 248 25.56 26.88 21.97
CA PRO A 248 24.18 27.40 21.98
C PRO A 248 24.05 28.90 21.69
N ASP A 249 25.06 29.67 22.08
CA ASP A 249 25.18 31.13 21.93
C ASP A 249 26.06 31.55 20.75
N GLN A 250 26.46 30.62 19.88
CA GLN A 250 27.32 30.89 18.74
C GLN A 250 26.67 31.91 17.80
N GLN A 251 27.37 32.98 17.49
CA GLN A 251 26.95 33.99 16.51
C GLN A 251 27.10 33.44 15.07
N GLY A 252 26.34 34.03 14.16
CA GLY A 252 26.40 33.72 12.74
C GLY A 252 25.66 32.42 12.33
N LEU A 253 24.81 31.87 13.22
CA LEU A 253 23.96 30.72 12.93
C LEU A 253 22.62 31.13 12.32
N ASP A 254 22.09 30.28 11.41
CA ASP A 254 20.72 30.38 10.93
C ASP A 254 19.73 29.60 11.84
N ALA A 255 18.45 29.60 11.45
CA ALA A 255 17.39 28.89 12.19
C ALA A 255 17.59 27.36 12.24
N GLN A 256 18.40 26.79 11.32
CA GLN A 256 18.78 25.37 11.32
C GLN A 256 20.11 25.12 12.06
N LYS A 257 20.63 26.11 12.78
CA LYS A 257 21.92 26.05 13.49
C LYS A 257 23.12 25.80 12.59
N ARG A 258 23.05 26.23 11.32
CA ARG A 258 24.18 26.19 10.39
C ARG A 258 24.94 27.50 10.47
N LEU A 259 26.27 27.45 10.48
CA LEU A 259 27.10 28.64 10.45
C LEU A 259 27.09 29.25 9.05
N ILE A 260 26.44 30.39 8.88
CA ILE A 260 26.29 31.07 7.57
C ILE A 260 27.12 32.34 7.45
N ASP A 261 27.64 32.86 8.55
CA ASP A 261 28.51 34.04 8.56
C ASP A 261 29.95 33.65 8.26
N SER A 262 30.46 34.15 7.12
CA SER A 262 31.81 33.87 6.67
C SER A 262 32.91 34.48 7.57
N SER A 263 32.63 35.61 8.23
CA SER A 263 33.60 36.25 9.11
C SER A 263 33.76 35.46 10.40
N GLU A 264 32.66 34.99 10.98
CA GLU A 264 32.68 34.09 12.13
C GLU A 264 33.31 32.73 11.79
N ALA A 265 33.01 32.21 10.60
CA ALA A 265 33.64 30.97 10.12
C ALA A 265 35.18 31.12 10.03
N GLN A 266 35.67 32.25 9.52
CA GLN A 266 37.11 32.52 9.43
C GLN A 266 37.77 32.67 10.82
N LYS A 267 37.11 33.32 11.78
CA LYS A 267 37.59 33.42 13.18
C LYS A 267 37.71 32.03 13.82
N ILE A 268 36.68 31.19 13.63
CA ILE A 268 36.67 29.83 14.18
C ILE A 268 37.78 29.00 13.53
N LEU A 269 37.93 29.08 12.21
CA LEU A 269 38.99 28.36 11.47
C LEU A 269 40.37 28.77 11.98
N SER A 270 40.66 30.08 12.06
CA SER A 270 41.94 30.58 12.54
C SER A 270 42.23 30.14 13.98
N LYS A 271 41.21 30.14 14.82
CA LYS A 271 41.34 29.62 16.18
C LYS A 271 41.63 28.14 16.21
N LEU A 272 40.91 27.30 15.43
CA LEU A 272 41.15 25.87 15.36
C LEU A 272 42.55 25.52 14.83
N GLN A 273 43.05 26.30 13.86
CA GLN A 273 44.39 26.09 13.27
C GLN A 273 45.52 26.51 14.23
N SER A 274 45.28 27.46 15.14
CA SER A 274 46.29 27.89 16.11
C SER A 274 46.48 26.92 17.27
N LEU A 275 45.60 25.96 17.43
CA LEU A 275 45.57 25.03 18.55
C LEU A 275 46.26 23.70 18.14
N GLY A 276 47.32 23.37 18.84
CA GLY A 276 48.12 22.16 18.51
C GLY A 276 47.71 20.89 19.25
N SER A 277 46.83 21.00 20.25
CA SER A 277 46.37 19.86 21.05
C SER A 277 44.97 20.07 21.60
N GLY A 278 44.37 19.05 22.10
CA GLY A 278 43.06 19.08 22.73
C GLY A 278 42.94 18.04 23.85
N LYS A 279 41.91 18.23 24.66
CA LYS A 279 41.57 17.31 25.75
C LYS A 279 40.23 16.68 25.51
N VAL A 280 40.06 15.40 25.86
CA VAL A 280 38.75 14.77 25.95
C VAL A 280 38.01 15.32 27.14
N LEU A 281 36.90 15.99 26.90
CA LEU A 281 36.01 16.53 27.97
C LEU A 281 35.08 15.46 28.50
N SER A 282 34.54 14.67 27.63
CA SER A 282 33.64 13.59 27.99
C SER A 282 33.80 12.40 27.04
N PHE A 283 33.64 11.24 27.59
CA PHE A 283 33.59 9.98 26.89
C PHE A 283 32.39 9.20 27.42
N THR A 284 31.49 8.82 26.54
CA THR A 284 30.36 7.98 26.89
C THR A 284 30.24 6.81 25.92
N GLN A 285 30.04 5.63 26.48
CA GLN A 285 29.82 4.42 25.67
C GLN A 285 28.53 3.76 26.14
N LEU A 286 27.53 3.70 25.26
CA LEU A 286 26.21 3.20 25.58
C LEU A 286 25.90 1.99 24.70
N PRO A 287 25.46 0.86 25.28
CA PRO A 287 24.97 -0.26 24.50
C PRO A 287 23.66 0.13 23.80
N LYS A 288 23.60 -0.09 22.52
CA LYS A 288 22.44 0.16 21.65
C LYS A 288 22.00 -1.13 21.00
N LYS A 289 20.72 -1.19 20.68
CA LYS A 289 20.10 -2.30 19.96
C LYS A 289 19.35 -1.76 18.76
N ALA A 290 19.65 -2.27 17.57
CA ALA A 290 18.84 -2.05 16.38
C ALA A 290 17.94 -3.27 16.19
N LEU A 291 16.64 -3.07 16.27
CA LEU A 291 15.65 -4.11 16.08
C LEU A 291 15.60 -4.56 14.61
N GLN A 292 15.00 -5.73 14.40
CA GLN A 292 14.76 -6.24 13.05
C GLN A 292 13.89 -5.25 12.27
N PRO A 293 14.23 -4.94 11.00
CA PRO A 293 13.41 -4.11 10.15
C PRO A 293 12.07 -4.83 9.90
N LYS A 294 10.95 -4.15 10.14
CA LYS A 294 9.61 -4.74 9.97
C LYS A 294 9.36 -5.19 8.53
N PRO A 295 8.45 -6.14 8.30
CA PRO A 295 7.93 -6.45 6.97
C PRO A 295 7.46 -5.20 6.23
N TYR A 296 7.36 -5.27 4.92
CA TYR A 296 6.93 -4.13 4.11
C TYR A 296 5.42 -3.88 4.20
N SER A 297 5.04 -2.61 4.29
CA SER A 297 3.79 -2.11 3.70
C SER A 297 4.01 -1.80 2.22
N LEU A 298 2.93 -1.49 1.47
CA LEU A 298 3.08 -1.09 0.07
C LEU A 298 3.94 0.19 -0.06
N ALA A 299 3.72 1.18 0.77
CA ALA A 299 4.48 2.43 0.72
C ALA A 299 5.97 2.21 0.98
N ASP A 300 6.32 1.34 1.94
CA ASP A 300 7.71 1.06 2.27
C ASP A 300 8.44 0.32 1.15
N ILE A 301 7.79 -0.68 0.53
CA ILE A 301 8.43 -1.40 -0.58
C ILE A 301 8.56 -0.53 -1.83
N GLN A 302 7.57 0.37 -2.09
CA GLN A 302 7.67 1.34 -3.18
C GLN A 302 8.84 2.29 -2.96
N LEU A 303 9.02 2.79 -1.74
CA LEU A 303 10.13 3.67 -1.39
C LEU A 303 11.50 2.96 -1.52
N ASP A 304 11.62 1.74 -0.98
CA ASP A 304 12.88 0.99 -1.02
C ASP A 304 13.22 0.56 -2.46
N ALA A 305 12.22 0.16 -3.26
CA ALA A 305 12.39 -0.18 -4.68
C ALA A 305 12.80 1.04 -5.52
N SER A 306 12.21 2.21 -5.25
CA SER A 306 12.58 3.46 -5.91
C SER A 306 14.01 3.86 -5.59
N ASN A 307 14.39 3.81 -4.30
CA ASN A 307 15.74 4.19 -3.88
C ASN A 307 16.83 3.24 -4.40
N ARG A 308 16.55 1.94 -4.51
CA ARG A 308 17.56 0.93 -4.91
C ARG A 308 17.62 0.69 -6.41
N TYR A 309 16.47 0.77 -7.08
CA TYR A 309 16.31 0.31 -8.45
C TYR A 309 15.73 1.35 -9.40
N GLY A 310 15.29 2.51 -8.87
CA GLY A 310 14.64 3.56 -9.67
C GLY A 310 13.22 3.23 -10.12
N PHE A 311 12.58 2.20 -9.53
CA PHE A 311 11.23 1.81 -9.89
C PHE A 311 10.21 2.86 -9.45
N SER A 312 9.23 3.12 -10.31
CA SER A 312 8.07 3.92 -9.95
C SER A 312 7.17 3.17 -8.95
N ALA A 313 6.29 3.92 -8.27
CA ALA A 313 5.31 3.34 -7.36
C ALA A 313 4.35 2.38 -8.09
N GLU A 314 3.96 2.71 -9.32
CA GLU A 314 3.08 1.88 -10.15
C GLU A 314 3.75 0.58 -10.60
N GLU A 315 4.98 0.64 -11.10
CA GLU A 315 5.76 -0.55 -11.47
C GLU A 315 5.93 -1.49 -10.29
N THR A 316 6.32 -0.96 -9.12
CA THR A 316 6.46 -1.75 -7.89
C THR A 316 5.16 -2.43 -7.49
N LEU A 317 4.02 -1.71 -7.55
CA LEU A 317 2.71 -2.30 -7.26
C LEU A 317 2.36 -3.41 -8.26
N ASN A 318 2.57 -3.19 -9.55
CA ASN A 318 2.27 -4.18 -10.59
C ASN A 318 3.10 -5.45 -10.41
N ILE A 319 4.37 -5.32 -10.04
CA ILE A 319 5.25 -6.45 -9.73
C ILE A 319 4.74 -7.19 -8.47
N CYS A 320 4.45 -6.48 -7.39
CA CYS A 320 3.88 -7.09 -6.19
C CYS A 320 2.56 -7.81 -6.48
N GLN A 321 1.72 -7.24 -7.35
CA GLN A 321 0.46 -7.85 -7.79
C GLN A 321 0.71 -9.15 -8.57
N ALA A 322 1.72 -9.18 -9.44
CA ALA A 322 2.13 -10.39 -10.16
C ALA A 322 2.65 -11.48 -9.20
N LEU A 323 3.47 -11.12 -8.23
CA LEU A 323 3.95 -12.05 -7.20
C LEU A 323 2.80 -12.64 -6.37
N TYR A 324 1.76 -11.86 -6.10
CA TYR A 324 0.56 -12.30 -5.38
C TYR A 324 -0.38 -13.17 -6.23
N GLU A 325 -0.72 -12.74 -7.46
CA GLU A 325 -1.77 -13.37 -8.26
C GLU A 325 -1.26 -14.48 -9.18
N LYS A 326 -0.17 -14.21 -9.90
CA LYS A 326 0.38 -15.12 -10.90
C LYS A 326 1.22 -16.20 -10.25
N TYR A 327 2.19 -15.79 -9.45
CA TYR A 327 3.18 -16.71 -8.86
C TYR A 327 2.76 -17.22 -7.48
N LYS A 328 1.84 -16.52 -6.79
CA LYS A 328 1.39 -16.83 -5.42
C LYS A 328 2.53 -16.86 -4.39
N LEU A 329 3.61 -16.16 -4.67
CA LEU A 329 4.84 -16.11 -3.87
C LEU A 329 4.81 -15.06 -2.77
N ALA A 330 3.89 -14.10 -2.82
CA ALA A 330 3.75 -13.05 -1.83
C ALA A 330 2.30 -12.94 -1.31
N SER A 331 2.12 -12.37 -0.13
CA SER A 331 0.82 -12.01 0.42
C SER A 331 0.24 -10.77 -0.27
N TYR A 332 -0.98 -10.38 0.10
CA TYR A 332 -1.72 -9.27 -0.49
C TYR A 332 -0.90 -7.97 -0.54
N PRO A 333 -0.72 -7.37 -1.72
CA PRO A 333 0.26 -6.30 -1.90
C PRO A 333 -0.21 -4.92 -1.46
N ARG A 334 -1.53 -4.66 -1.37
CA ARG A 334 -2.06 -3.33 -0.99
C ARG A 334 -2.22 -3.19 0.52
N SER A 335 -1.23 -3.68 1.26
CA SER A 335 -1.20 -3.57 2.71
C SER A 335 -0.56 -2.26 3.16
N ASP A 336 -1.19 -1.61 4.12
CA ASP A 336 -0.68 -0.44 4.86
C ASP A 336 -0.02 -0.84 6.19
N CYS A 337 0.07 -2.14 6.48
CA CYS A 337 0.53 -2.71 7.74
C CYS A 337 1.95 -3.30 7.59
N GLN A 338 2.73 -3.18 8.66
CA GLN A 338 4.08 -3.77 8.79
C GLN A 338 4.13 -4.90 9.82
N TYR A 339 2.98 -5.31 10.37
CA TYR A 339 2.91 -6.32 11.42
C TYR A 339 2.36 -7.64 10.89
N LEU A 340 2.63 -8.73 11.61
CA LEU A 340 2.29 -10.09 11.22
C LEU A 340 1.37 -10.74 12.25
N PRO A 341 0.40 -11.57 11.82
CA PRO A 341 -0.48 -12.31 12.72
C PRO A 341 0.32 -13.34 13.54
N GLU A 342 0.07 -13.36 14.84
CA GLU A 342 0.68 -14.33 15.75
C GLU A 342 0.39 -15.77 15.34
N SER A 343 -0.80 -16.02 14.80
CA SER A 343 -1.22 -17.33 14.29
C SER A 343 -0.38 -17.85 13.11
N GLN A 344 0.26 -16.97 12.35
CA GLN A 344 1.12 -17.34 11.22
C GLN A 344 2.55 -17.65 11.64
N PHE A 345 2.92 -17.40 12.90
CA PHE A 345 4.27 -17.71 13.39
C PHE A 345 4.60 -19.20 13.28
N SER A 346 3.63 -20.08 13.45
CA SER A 346 3.78 -21.53 13.26
C SER A 346 4.16 -21.92 11.83
N ASP A 347 3.92 -21.06 10.86
CA ASP A 347 4.20 -21.27 9.44
C ASP A 347 5.66 -20.87 9.07
N ALA A 348 6.38 -20.20 10.00
CA ALA A 348 7.65 -19.57 9.77
C ALA A 348 8.68 -20.50 9.10
N LYS A 349 8.89 -21.70 9.66
CA LYS A 349 9.83 -22.66 9.10
C LYS A 349 9.49 -23.04 7.65
N ALA A 350 8.22 -23.31 7.37
CA ALA A 350 7.79 -23.71 6.04
C ALA A 350 7.95 -22.59 5.00
N VAL A 351 7.76 -21.32 5.42
CA VAL A 351 8.00 -20.15 4.57
C VAL A 351 9.49 -19.95 4.32
N LEU A 352 10.32 -20.07 5.34
CA LEU A 352 11.79 -19.99 5.20
C LEU A 352 12.33 -21.08 4.25
N ASP A 353 11.85 -22.33 4.41
CA ASP A 353 12.22 -23.45 3.52
C ASP A 353 11.75 -23.16 2.05
N ALA A 354 10.58 -22.53 1.87
CA ALA A 354 10.09 -22.14 0.55
C ALA A 354 10.93 -21.03 -0.08
N ILE A 355 11.38 -20.04 0.70
CA ILE A 355 12.29 -18.98 0.24
C ILE A 355 13.60 -19.57 -0.27
N ALA A 356 14.24 -20.46 0.51
CA ALA A 356 15.49 -21.09 0.12
C ALA A 356 15.36 -21.95 -1.14
N ALA A 357 14.23 -22.64 -1.30
CA ALA A 357 13.92 -23.42 -2.49
C ALA A 357 13.64 -22.55 -3.72
N THR A 358 12.96 -21.40 -3.54
CA THR A 358 12.62 -20.47 -4.62
C THR A 358 13.85 -19.71 -5.11
N ASN A 359 14.69 -19.22 -4.18
CA ASN A 359 15.93 -18.52 -4.52
C ASN A 359 17.13 -19.10 -3.73
N PRO A 360 17.92 -20.00 -4.33
CA PRO A 360 19.08 -20.58 -3.70
C PRO A 360 20.12 -19.56 -3.20
N ASN A 361 20.19 -18.37 -3.78
CA ASN A 361 21.08 -17.29 -3.31
C ASN A 361 20.71 -16.78 -1.91
N LEU A 362 19.50 -17.03 -1.44
CA LEU A 362 19.06 -16.68 -0.09
C LEU A 362 19.21 -17.85 0.91
N ALA A 363 19.61 -19.03 0.44
CA ALA A 363 19.69 -20.23 1.29
C ALA A 363 20.65 -20.07 2.46
N GLU A 364 21.78 -19.38 2.26
CA GLU A 364 22.73 -19.10 3.34
C GLU A 364 22.12 -18.21 4.42
N LEU A 365 21.43 -17.14 4.02
CA LEU A 365 20.76 -16.26 4.94
C LEU A 365 19.62 -16.97 5.71
N VAL A 366 18.91 -17.87 5.03
CA VAL A 366 17.88 -18.71 5.66
C VAL A 366 18.50 -19.68 6.69
N ARG A 367 19.69 -20.25 6.44
CA ARG A 367 20.38 -21.11 7.42
C ARG A 367 20.77 -20.37 8.70
N GLN A 368 21.07 -19.07 8.60
CA GLN A 368 21.37 -18.23 9.76
C GLN A 368 20.12 -17.83 10.55
N ALA A 369 18.95 -17.93 9.95
CA ALA A 369 17.70 -17.59 10.60
C ALA A 369 17.28 -18.65 11.64
N ASN A 370 16.93 -18.19 12.85
CA ASN A 370 16.39 -19.05 13.89
C ASN A 370 14.86 -18.89 13.95
N PRO A 371 14.06 -19.87 13.48
CA PRO A 371 12.60 -19.76 13.45
C PRO A 371 11.93 -19.71 14.83
N LYS A 372 12.69 -19.84 15.93
CA LYS A 372 12.21 -19.63 17.29
C LYS A 372 12.27 -18.17 17.73
N ILE A 373 13.04 -17.33 17.04
CA ILE A 373 13.08 -15.88 17.33
C ILE A 373 11.77 -15.27 16.86
N ARG A 374 11.16 -14.51 17.75
CA ARG A 374 9.92 -13.79 17.49
C ARG A 374 10.17 -12.29 17.62
N SER A 375 10.27 -11.61 16.48
CA SER A 375 10.45 -10.16 16.43
C SER A 375 9.19 -9.42 16.89
N GLU A 376 9.31 -8.12 17.15
CA GLU A 376 8.15 -7.26 17.48
C GLU A 376 7.12 -7.13 16.36
N ALA A 377 7.43 -7.60 15.14
CA ALA A 377 6.49 -7.58 14.03
C ALA A 377 5.29 -8.52 14.25
N TRP A 378 5.45 -9.59 15.03
CA TRP A 378 4.38 -10.55 15.36
C TRP A 378 3.45 -9.99 16.43
N ASN A 379 2.42 -9.22 16.01
CA ASN A 379 1.56 -8.50 16.94
C ASN A 379 0.15 -8.27 16.38
N ASP A 380 -0.80 -9.10 16.80
CA ASP A 380 -2.20 -9.04 16.38
C ASP A 380 -2.87 -7.71 16.71
N LYS A 381 -2.47 -7.03 17.80
CA LYS A 381 -3.06 -5.76 18.24
C LYS A 381 -2.78 -4.60 17.29
N LYS A 382 -1.75 -4.73 16.45
CA LYS A 382 -1.34 -3.72 15.46
C LYS A 382 -1.77 -4.05 14.04
N ILE A 383 -2.59 -5.09 13.87
CA ILE A 383 -3.18 -5.48 12.58
C ILE A 383 -4.62 -5.02 12.54
N SER A 384 -4.99 -4.27 11.51
CA SER A 384 -6.39 -3.86 11.27
C SER A 384 -7.08 -4.81 10.30
N ALA A 385 -6.86 -4.61 9.00
CA ALA A 385 -7.44 -5.43 7.93
C ALA A 385 -6.39 -6.33 7.26
N HIS A 386 -5.15 -5.84 7.13
CA HIS A 386 -4.06 -6.51 6.45
C HIS A 386 -2.88 -6.69 7.39
N HIS A 387 -2.03 -7.66 7.07
CA HIS A 387 -0.70 -7.81 7.65
C HIS A 387 0.38 -7.38 6.64
N GLY A 388 1.62 -7.29 7.06
CA GLY A 388 2.77 -6.96 6.24
C GLY A 388 2.90 -7.86 5.01
N ILE A 389 3.51 -7.34 3.94
CA ILE A 389 3.78 -8.10 2.73
C ILE A 389 4.92 -9.09 3.02
N ILE A 390 4.62 -10.39 2.91
CA ILE A 390 5.55 -11.48 3.21
C ILE A 390 5.51 -12.56 2.13
N PRO A 391 6.55 -13.39 2.02
CA PRO A 391 6.51 -14.58 1.18
C PRO A 391 5.48 -15.60 1.67
N THR A 392 5.03 -16.46 0.79
CA THR A 392 4.13 -17.58 1.09
C THR A 392 4.90 -18.90 1.21
N ARG A 393 4.19 -20.00 1.44
CA ARG A 393 4.75 -21.36 1.37
C ARG A 393 4.91 -21.88 -0.06
N GLN A 394 4.43 -21.12 -1.07
CA GLN A 394 4.57 -21.48 -2.48
C GLN A 394 6.04 -21.47 -2.88
N ARG A 395 6.41 -22.44 -3.70
CA ARG A 395 7.74 -22.56 -4.32
C ARG A 395 7.61 -22.31 -5.81
N ALA A 396 8.58 -21.63 -6.38
CA ALA A 396 8.76 -21.49 -7.82
C ALA A 396 10.26 -21.43 -8.09
N ALA A 397 10.69 -21.77 -9.31
CA ALA A 397 12.07 -21.50 -9.67
C ALA A 397 12.27 -20.01 -9.87
N VAL A 398 13.34 -19.44 -9.33
CA VAL A 398 13.64 -18.01 -9.49
C VAL A 398 13.76 -17.60 -10.95
N SER A 399 14.13 -18.52 -11.83
CA SER A 399 14.17 -18.33 -13.29
C SER A 399 12.81 -18.13 -13.96
N GLU A 400 11.71 -18.44 -13.27
CA GLU A 400 10.36 -18.16 -13.75
C GLU A 400 9.97 -16.68 -13.58
N LEU A 401 10.68 -15.98 -12.72
CA LEU A 401 10.51 -14.55 -12.46
C LEU A 401 11.40 -13.74 -13.42
N ASN A 402 10.87 -12.65 -13.96
CA ASN A 402 11.70 -11.70 -14.67
C ASN A 402 12.67 -10.95 -13.69
N PRO A 403 13.69 -10.23 -14.19
CA PRO A 403 14.69 -9.57 -13.33
C PRO A 403 14.09 -8.58 -12.32
N GLU A 404 13.04 -7.85 -12.70
CA GLU A 404 12.35 -6.88 -11.84
C GLU A 404 11.55 -7.60 -10.74
N GLU A 405 10.84 -8.68 -11.11
CA GLU A 405 10.10 -9.53 -10.17
C GLU A 405 11.05 -10.18 -9.16
N GLN A 406 12.22 -10.63 -9.59
CA GLN A 406 13.26 -11.17 -8.71
C GLN A 406 13.75 -10.14 -7.69
N LYS A 407 14.00 -8.90 -8.12
CA LYS A 407 14.42 -7.80 -7.24
C LYS A 407 13.40 -7.56 -6.13
N ILE A 408 12.14 -7.42 -6.48
CA ILE A 408 11.06 -7.16 -5.51
C ILE A 408 10.83 -8.37 -4.59
N TYR A 409 10.81 -9.59 -5.15
CA TYR A 409 10.72 -10.82 -4.33
C TYR A 409 11.86 -10.90 -3.31
N ASN A 410 13.08 -10.56 -3.71
CA ASN A 410 14.25 -10.57 -2.84
C ASN A 410 14.13 -9.53 -1.71
N LEU A 411 13.57 -8.36 -1.96
CA LEU A 411 13.30 -7.39 -0.89
C LEU A 411 12.35 -7.98 0.14
N ILE A 412 11.20 -8.52 -0.32
CA ILE A 412 10.18 -9.11 0.55
C ILE A 412 10.76 -10.28 1.36
N ALA A 413 11.48 -11.19 0.68
CA ALA A 413 12.06 -12.37 1.30
C ALA A 413 13.12 -12.00 2.37
N LYS A 414 14.04 -11.09 2.06
CA LYS A 414 15.05 -10.62 3.01
C LYS A 414 14.42 -9.98 4.25
N ARG A 415 13.41 -9.13 4.10
CA ARG A 415 12.69 -8.52 5.23
C ARG A 415 12.00 -9.55 6.10
N TYR A 416 11.45 -10.61 5.50
CA TYR A 416 10.86 -11.71 6.25
C TYR A 416 11.93 -12.51 7.01
N ILE A 417 13.05 -12.87 6.37
CA ILE A 417 14.16 -13.60 7.01
C ILE A 417 14.69 -12.81 8.21
N CYS A 418 14.79 -11.48 8.10
CA CYS A 418 15.26 -10.62 9.20
C CYS A 418 14.43 -10.79 10.48
N GLN A 419 13.15 -11.20 10.38
CA GLN A 419 12.30 -11.40 11.57
C GLN A 419 12.80 -12.55 12.46
N PHE A 420 13.69 -13.39 11.96
CA PHE A 420 14.26 -14.58 12.63
C PHE A 420 15.76 -14.46 12.90
N LEU A 421 16.34 -13.28 12.71
CA LEU A 421 17.71 -12.98 13.07
C LEU A 421 17.76 -12.30 14.45
N PRO A 422 18.87 -12.42 15.19
CA PRO A 422 19.03 -11.68 16.44
C PRO A 422 19.01 -10.16 16.19
N VAL A 423 18.71 -9.40 17.22
CA VAL A 423 18.86 -7.94 17.20
C VAL A 423 20.34 -7.59 17.03
N HIS A 424 20.61 -6.51 16.30
CA HIS A 424 21.97 -6.01 16.17
C HIS A 424 22.33 -5.19 17.40
N GLU A 425 23.28 -5.68 18.18
CA GLU A 425 23.80 -5.00 19.38
C GLU A 425 25.10 -4.29 19.02
N TYR A 426 25.23 -3.05 19.40
CA TYR A 426 26.44 -2.24 19.17
C TYR A 426 26.65 -1.26 20.30
N LEU A 427 27.87 -0.75 20.39
CA LEU A 427 28.24 0.30 21.33
C LEU A 427 28.23 1.66 20.59
N GLU A 428 27.39 2.58 21.03
CA GLU A 428 27.46 3.97 20.59
C GLU A 428 28.45 4.70 21.47
N THR A 429 29.59 5.11 20.89
CA THR A 429 30.58 5.91 21.56
C THR A 429 30.44 7.38 21.15
N LYS A 430 30.37 8.27 22.12
CA LYS A 430 30.40 9.72 21.91
C LYS A 430 31.53 10.34 22.72
N GLU A 431 32.31 11.13 22.05
CA GLU A 431 33.42 11.88 22.64
C GLU A 431 33.22 13.37 22.38
N ALA A 432 33.35 14.17 23.41
CA ALA A 432 33.47 15.60 23.25
C ALA A 432 34.93 16.03 23.53
N LEU A 433 35.48 16.80 22.60
CA LEU A 433 36.85 17.27 22.64
C LEU A 433 36.85 18.79 22.83
N GLN A 434 37.74 19.29 23.62
CA GLN A 434 38.00 20.72 23.75
C GLN A 434 39.48 21.01 23.43
N ASN A 435 39.69 21.99 22.60
CA ASN A 435 41.02 22.51 22.33
C ASN A 435 41.57 23.25 23.56
N THR A 436 42.80 23.03 23.87
CA THR A 436 43.53 23.67 24.97
C THR A 436 44.41 24.79 24.44
#